data_d544af4168201424ed8c431d17a939e4
#
_entry.id   d544af4168201424ed8c431d17a939e4
#
_cell.length_a   1.000
_cell.length_b   1.000
_cell.length_c   1.000
_cell.angle_alpha   90.00
_cell.angle_beta   90.00
_cell.angle_gamma   90.00
#
_symmetry.space_group_name_H-M   'P 1'
#
loop_
_entity.id
_entity.type
_entity.pdbx_description
1 polymer ?
#
loop_
_entity_poly.entity_id
_entity_poly.type
_entity_poly.pdbx_seq_one_letter_code
_entity_poly.pdbx_strand_id
1 'polypeptide(L)'
;MGSITAIFTAENHIHPAAEAILSESIAQGWSDPTKLHHPSRRLAQLLSEARTSFATSLRVPSETIHFLGESTLGFHLGINGFPKDGDLFIPATSRQEVFAAIAGRPAKELPVDINGRWDLPDGQREDLLVLQSVNLETGAIAPNVATFPGRVFVDATADPLSRLPENWSATLWDSTSWQGPRGLGVFALREHANWKNPLPHIDQRIVPGGVNPALVIASAIALEASTADRRASIINIEEFNSYIRSYLATEIGDVDIASPVNGAPHLLSFSFLYVQAEQIVNGMEQRGFAIDSGSACISANIEASHVLAAMGRLTHGNIRIHLYPSTTRDDVEGLLKNLKDLVLEQRKSL
;
A
#
# COMPACT_ATOMS: atom_id res chain seq x y z
N MET A 1 -18.33 23.76 -1.31
CA MET A 1 -17.78 22.41 -1.41
C MET A 1 -18.83 21.48 -0.84
N GLY A 2 -19.30 20.50 -1.61
CA GLY A 2 -20.19 19.45 -1.12
C GLY A 2 -19.45 18.59 -0.07
N SER A 3 -20.19 18.06 0.89
CA SER A 3 -19.61 17.07 1.81
C SER A 3 -19.32 15.78 1.04
N ILE A 4 -18.12 15.22 1.19
CA ILE A 4 -17.81 13.88 0.68
C ILE A 4 -18.68 12.87 1.42
N THR A 5 -19.43 12.08 0.68
CA THR A 5 -20.38 11.09 1.22
C THR A 5 -19.88 9.66 1.04
N ALA A 6 -19.05 9.41 0.01
CA ALA A 6 -18.46 8.10 -0.26
C ALA A 6 -16.99 8.22 -0.66
N ILE A 7 -16.14 7.39 -0.06
CA ILE A 7 -14.68 7.40 -0.23
C ILE A 7 -14.24 6.14 -0.95
N PHE A 8 -13.59 6.33 -2.09
CA PHE A 8 -12.98 5.30 -2.93
C PHE A 8 -11.51 5.59 -3.23
N THR A 9 -10.88 6.48 -2.48
CA THR A 9 -9.45 6.80 -2.59
C THR A 9 -8.60 5.81 -1.78
N ALA A 10 -7.31 5.74 -2.05
CA ALA A 10 -6.35 5.00 -1.22
C ALA A 10 -6.27 5.54 0.22
N GLU A 11 -6.56 6.82 0.39
CA GLU A 11 -6.63 7.48 1.69
C GLU A 11 -8.04 7.38 2.25
N ASN A 12 -8.17 6.85 3.47
CA ASN A 12 -9.45 6.73 4.16
C ASN A 12 -9.30 7.23 5.60
N HIS A 13 -10.44 7.40 6.27
CA HIS A 13 -10.46 7.74 7.69
C HIS A 13 -9.75 6.68 8.53
N ILE A 14 -9.20 7.12 9.66
CA ILE A 14 -8.69 6.20 10.68
C ILE A 14 -9.84 5.28 11.11
N HIS A 15 -9.53 4.01 11.31
CA HIS A 15 -10.51 3.02 11.76
C HIS A 15 -11.16 3.47 13.07
N PRO A 16 -12.49 3.44 13.21
CA PRO A 16 -13.18 3.96 14.41
C PRO A 16 -12.67 3.36 15.73
N ALA A 17 -12.29 2.08 15.73
CA ALA A 17 -11.72 1.42 16.91
C ALA A 17 -10.37 2.04 17.35
N ALA A 18 -9.62 2.64 16.43
CA ALA A 18 -8.32 3.25 16.70
C ALA A 18 -8.42 4.74 17.01
N GLU A 19 -9.44 5.44 16.53
CA GLU A 19 -9.59 6.89 16.69
C GLU A 19 -9.70 7.30 18.16
N ALA A 20 -10.54 6.62 18.94
CA ALA A 20 -10.71 6.88 20.38
C ALA A 20 -9.40 6.65 21.14
N ILE A 21 -8.70 5.54 20.86
CA ILE A 21 -7.43 5.19 21.51
C ILE A 21 -6.33 6.16 21.15
N LEU A 22 -6.27 6.63 19.90
CA LEU A 22 -5.31 7.64 19.49
C LEU A 22 -5.49 8.96 20.27
N SER A 23 -6.74 9.42 20.38
CA SER A 23 -7.09 10.64 21.11
C SER A 23 -6.75 10.53 22.59
N GLU A 24 -7.10 9.42 23.24
CA GLU A 24 -6.78 9.16 24.65
C GLU A 24 -5.25 9.09 24.87
N SER A 25 -4.56 8.39 24.00
CA SER A 25 -3.11 8.21 24.08
C SER A 25 -2.36 9.54 23.95
N ILE A 26 -2.78 10.42 23.08
CA ILE A 26 -2.20 11.77 22.94
C ILE A 26 -2.48 12.62 24.19
N ALA A 27 -3.69 12.54 24.75
CA ALA A 27 -4.09 13.33 25.90
C ALA A 27 -3.36 12.95 27.22
N GLN A 28 -2.96 11.68 27.37
CA GLN A 28 -2.27 11.20 28.58
C GLN A 28 -0.80 11.63 28.66
N GLY A 29 -0.23 12.17 27.57
CA GLY A 29 1.19 12.47 27.47
C GLY A 29 2.04 11.18 27.51
N TRP A 30 3.29 11.27 27.09
CA TRP A 30 4.15 10.12 26.91
C TRP A 30 5.48 10.24 27.59
N SER A 31 5.84 9.18 28.28
CA SER A 31 7.17 9.01 28.86
C SER A 31 8.08 8.27 27.88
N ASP A 32 9.39 8.44 28.05
CA ASP A 32 10.38 7.64 27.33
C ASP A 32 10.33 6.18 27.83
N PRO A 33 10.02 5.19 26.98
CA PRO A 33 9.89 3.78 27.38
C PRO A 33 11.21 3.15 27.86
N THR A 34 12.34 3.80 27.64
CA THR A 34 13.66 3.33 28.09
C THR A 34 13.96 3.69 29.53
N LYS A 35 13.14 4.53 30.18
CA LYS A 35 13.34 4.97 31.57
C LYS A 35 12.74 3.98 32.58
N LEU A 36 13.26 4.01 33.83
CA LEU A 36 12.90 3.02 34.87
C LEU A 36 11.68 3.38 35.72
N HIS A 37 11.10 4.57 35.56
CA HIS A 37 9.92 4.97 36.35
C HIS A 37 8.62 4.30 35.85
N HIS A 38 7.60 4.30 36.72
CA HIS A 38 6.36 3.54 36.48
C HIS A 38 5.65 3.89 35.15
N PRO A 39 5.45 5.16 34.74
CA PRO A 39 4.82 5.47 33.47
C PRO A 39 5.60 4.89 32.27
N SER A 40 6.93 4.93 32.32
CA SER A 40 7.78 4.39 31.24
C SER A 40 7.69 2.87 31.12
N ARG A 41 7.67 2.15 32.27
CA ARG A 41 7.47 0.69 32.23
C ARG A 41 6.11 0.31 31.68
N ARG A 42 5.05 1.05 32.05
CA ARG A 42 3.71 0.84 31.47
C ARG A 42 3.70 1.05 29.96
N LEU A 43 4.35 2.13 29.49
CA LEU A 43 4.45 2.39 28.06
C LEU A 43 5.24 1.30 27.32
N ALA A 44 6.36 0.84 27.89
CA ALA A 44 7.14 -0.26 27.32
C ALA A 44 6.30 -1.54 27.20
N GLN A 45 5.45 -1.84 28.21
CA GLN A 45 4.52 -2.96 28.14
C GLN A 45 3.50 -2.80 27.02
N LEU A 46 2.84 -1.63 26.89
CA LEU A 46 1.87 -1.37 25.81
C LEU A 46 2.50 -1.49 24.42
N LEU A 47 3.73 -1.01 24.25
CA LEU A 47 4.47 -1.19 22.99
C LEU A 47 4.81 -2.65 22.70
N SER A 48 5.10 -3.44 23.74
CA SER A 48 5.32 -4.88 23.59
C SER A 48 4.03 -5.63 23.20
N GLU A 49 2.91 -5.27 23.81
CA GLU A 49 1.58 -5.79 23.46
C GLU A 49 1.20 -5.43 22.02
N ALA A 50 1.38 -4.18 21.64
CA ALA A 50 1.16 -3.73 20.26
C ALA A 50 2.04 -4.52 19.25
N ARG A 51 3.32 -4.74 19.57
CA ARG A 51 4.22 -5.56 18.74
C ARG A 51 3.71 -6.99 18.57
N THR A 52 3.19 -7.60 19.63
CA THR A 52 2.61 -8.94 19.59
C THR A 52 1.35 -8.96 18.73
N SER A 53 0.49 -7.93 18.82
CA SER A 53 -0.70 -7.80 17.97
C SER A 53 -0.32 -7.68 16.49
N PHE A 54 0.67 -6.82 16.15
CA PHE A 54 1.21 -6.76 14.79
C PHE A 54 1.74 -8.11 14.31
N ALA A 55 2.54 -8.78 15.12
CA ALA A 55 3.13 -10.08 14.78
C ALA A 55 2.05 -11.12 14.44
N THR A 56 1.00 -11.18 15.25
CA THR A 56 -0.14 -12.07 15.03
C THR A 56 -0.90 -11.75 13.77
N SER A 57 -1.22 -10.49 13.56
CA SER A 57 -2.02 -10.03 12.39
C SER A 57 -1.25 -10.17 11.08
N LEU A 58 0.04 -9.79 11.07
CA LEU A 58 0.93 -9.84 9.90
C LEU A 58 1.60 -11.21 9.70
N ARG A 59 1.43 -12.14 10.65
CA ARG A 59 1.96 -13.53 10.64
C ARG A 59 3.49 -13.57 10.52
N VAL A 60 4.15 -12.75 11.30
CA VAL A 60 5.62 -12.73 11.43
C VAL A 60 6.04 -12.87 12.89
N PRO A 61 7.26 -13.34 13.19
CA PRO A 61 7.76 -13.39 14.56
C PRO A 61 7.87 -11.99 15.18
N SER A 62 7.47 -11.81 16.43
CA SER A 62 7.41 -10.49 17.09
C SER A 62 8.77 -9.82 17.22
N GLU A 63 9.83 -10.61 17.40
CA GLU A 63 11.22 -10.15 17.48
C GLU A 63 11.74 -9.53 16.18
N THR A 64 11.12 -9.87 15.06
CA THR A 64 11.50 -9.31 13.74
C THR A 64 10.96 -7.91 13.49
N ILE A 65 9.95 -7.46 14.28
CA ILE A 65 9.21 -6.21 14.03
C ILE A 65 9.96 -5.01 14.57
N HIS A 66 10.08 -3.99 13.71
CA HIS A 66 10.59 -2.66 14.02
C HIS A 66 9.59 -1.60 13.55
N PHE A 67 9.42 -0.55 14.34
CA PHE A 67 8.55 0.56 13.99
C PHE A 67 9.37 1.71 13.40
N LEU A 68 8.83 2.30 12.33
CA LEU A 68 9.41 3.44 11.62
C LEU A 68 8.44 4.62 11.75
N GLY A 69 8.96 5.82 11.93
CA GLY A 69 8.15 7.05 11.94
C GLY A 69 7.66 7.46 10.55
N GLU A 70 8.14 6.80 9.51
CA GLU A 70 7.77 7.01 8.12
C GLU A 70 8.03 5.73 7.31
N SER A 71 7.04 5.24 6.57
CA SER A 71 7.16 4.00 5.79
C SER A 71 8.13 4.13 4.61
N THR A 72 8.23 5.31 4.00
CA THR A 72 9.16 5.57 2.88
C THR A 72 10.61 5.24 3.23
N LEU A 73 11.02 5.48 4.49
CA LEU A 73 12.34 5.10 4.99
C LEU A 73 12.57 3.58 4.93
N GLY A 74 11.52 2.79 5.04
CA GLY A 74 11.59 1.33 4.97
C GLY A 74 12.11 0.80 3.63
N PHE A 75 11.86 1.50 2.51
CA PHE A 75 12.43 1.14 1.22
C PHE A 75 13.95 1.31 1.22
N HIS A 76 14.45 2.42 1.78
CA HIS A 76 15.88 2.62 1.92
C HIS A 76 16.52 1.54 2.80
N LEU A 77 15.92 1.22 3.94
CA LEU A 77 16.39 0.17 4.84
C LEU A 77 16.36 -1.21 4.19
N GLY A 78 15.25 -1.56 3.53
CA GLY A 78 15.04 -2.86 2.88
C GLY A 78 15.93 -3.11 1.66
N ILE A 79 16.46 -2.06 1.03
CA ILE A 79 17.32 -2.18 -0.15
C ILE A 79 18.78 -1.97 0.22
N ASN A 80 19.10 -0.90 0.95
CA ASN A 80 20.49 -0.52 1.22
C ASN A 80 21.09 -1.16 2.47
N GLY A 81 20.27 -1.81 3.30
CA GLY A 81 20.77 -2.59 4.43
C GLY A 81 21.35 -3.96 4.04
N PHE A 82 20.99 -4.47 2.87
CA PHE A 82 21.59 -5.72 2.36
C PHE A 82 22.92 -5.48 1.65
N PRO A 83 23.83 -6.48 1.66
CA PRO A 83 25.09 -6.44 0.89
C PRO A 83 24.84 -6.12 -0.58
N LYS A 84 25.82 -5.45 -1.19
CA LYS A 84 25.77 -5.01 -2.60
C LYS A 84 26.67 -5.87 -3.50
N ASP A 85 26.92 -7.11 -3.09
CA ASP A 85 27.78 -8.09 -3.73
C ASP A 85 27.09 -8.91 -4.83
N GLY A 86 25.77 -8.84 -4.90
CA GLY A 86 24.93 -9.48 -5.91
C GLY A 86 24.11 -8.49 -6.74
N ASP A 87 23.38 -9.03 -7.71
CA ASP A 87 22.44 -8.29 -8.53
C ASP A 87 21.23 -7.82 -7.71
N LEU A 88 20.66 -6.69 -8.12
CA LEU A 88 19.41 -6.18 -7.60
C LEU A 88 18.33 -6.30 -8.69
N PHE A 89 17.29 -7.06 -8.42
CA PHE A 89 16.13 -7.23 -9.32
C PHE A 89 14.93 -6.44 -8.80
N ILE A 90 14.32 -5.65 -9.69
CA ILE A 90 13.11 -4.86 -9.41
C ILE A 90 12.11 -5.00 -10.55
N PRO A 91 10.82 -5.29 -10.31
CA PRO A 91 9.80 -5.21 -11.35
C PRO A 91 9.66 -3.78 -11.90
N ALA A 92 9.43 -3.63 -13.20
CA ALA A 92 9.21 -2.34 -13.85
C ALA A 92 8.01 -1.56 -13.29
N THR A 93 7.10 -2.24 -12.62
CA THR A 93 5.93 -1.67 -11.92
C THR A 93 6.17 -1.36 -10.45
N SER A 94 7.42 -1.44 -9.97
CA SER A 94 7.75 -1.08 -8.58
C SER A 94 7.43 0.39 -8.29
N ARG A 95 7.19 0.71 -7.03
CA ARG A 95 6.89 2.08 -6.58
C ARG A 95 8.07 3.03 -6.85
N GLN A 96 7.76 4.32 -7.02
CA GLN A 96 8.79 5.37 -7.20
C GLN A 96 9.76 5.43 -6.00
N GLU A 97 9.29 5.13 -4.78
CA GLU A 97 10.13 5.07 -3.59
C GLU A 97 11.19 3.96 -3.67
N VAL A 98 10.91 2.85 -4.36
CA VAL A 98 11.89 1.79 -4.66
C VAL A 98 12.97 2.36 -5.60
N PHE A 99 12.57 3.00 -6.69
CA PHE A 99 13.51 3.63 -7.64
C PHE A 99 14.35 4.72 -6.96
N ALA A 100 13.75 5.52 -6.08
CA ALA A 100 14.48 6.51 -5.29
C ALA A 100 15.48 5.85 -4.32
N ALA A 101 15.11 4.75 -3.67
CA ALA A 101 15.97 4.05 -2.72
C ALA A 101 17.17 3.35 -3.37
N ILE A 102 17.07 2.96 -4.64
CA ILE A 102 18.17 2.35 -5.40
C ILE A 102 19.12 3.37 -6.04
N ALA A 103 18.87 4.67 -5.89
CA ALA A 103 19.67 5.70 -6.53
C ALA A 103 21.17 5.47 -6.35
N GLY A 104 21.90 5.33 -7.49
CA GLY A 104 23.32 5.03 -7.51
C GLY A 104 23.71 3.54 -7.35
N ARG A 105 22.74 2.60 -7.24
CA ARG A 105 22.98 1.15 -7.32
C ARG A 105 22.41 0.62 -8.64
N PRO A 106 23.23 -0.07 -9.47
CA PRO A 106 22.71 -0.74 -10.66
C PRO A 106 21.61 -1.74 -10.28
N ALA A 107 20.51 -1.72 -11.02
CA ALA A 107 19.39 -2.66 -10.84
C ALA A 107 19.02 -3.26 -12.20
N LYS A 108 18.62 -4.53 -12.18
CA LYS A 108 18.04 -5.24 -13.30
C LYS A 108 16.53 -5.10 -13.22
N GLU A 109 15.97 -4.28 -14.09
CA GLU A 109 14.53 -4.10 -14.17
C GLU A 109 13.88 -5.31 -14.86
N LEU A 110 12.88 -5.89 -14.21
CA LEU A 110 12.12 -7.03 -14.73
C LEU A 110 10.94 -6.52 -15.55
N PRO A 111 10.87 -6.85 -16.84
CA PRO A 111 9.74 -6.46 -17.67
C PRO A 111 8.46 -7.15 -17.19
N VAL A 112 7.32 -6.46 -17.41
CA VAL A 112 6.00 -6.97 -17.01
C VAL A 112 5.11 -7.14 -18.23
N ASP A 113 4.14 -8.05 -18.16
CA ASP A 113 3.09 -8.18 -19.16
C ASP A 113 1.95 -7.16 -18.93
N ILE A 114 0.94 -7.22 -19.80
CA ILE A 114 -0.25 -6.34 -19.74
C ILE A 114 -1.08 -6.53 -18.45
N ASN A 115 -0.87 -7.59 -17.68
CA ASN A 115 -1.50 -7.86 -16.40
C ASN A 115 -0.58 -7.55 -15.21
N GLY A 116 0.57 -6.91 -15.46
CA GLY A 116 1.56 -6.60 -14.43
C GLY A 116 2.33 -7.83 -13.91
N ARG A 117 2.29 -8.95 -14.63
CA ARG A 117 3.05 -10.17 -14.28
C ARG A 117 4.45 -10.09 -14.84
N TRP A 118 5.39 -10.67 -14.13
CA TRP A 118 6.78 -10.78 -14.52
C TRP A 118 7.30 -12.18 -14.19
N ASP A 119 8.33 -12.60 -14.90
CA ASP A 119 8.95 -13.90 -14.70
C ASP A 119 10.02 -13.83 -13.61
N LEU A 120 10.07 -14.88 -12.77
CA LEU A 120 11.11 -14.98 -11.73
C LEU A 120 12.49 -15.07 -12.41
N PRO A 121 13.41 -14.14 -12.07
CA PRO A 121 14.75 -14.19 -12.66
C PRO A 121 15.58 -15.35 -12.11
N ASP A 122 16.49 -15.85 -12.93
CA ASP A 122 17.56 -16.72 -12.46
C ASP A 122 18.45 -15.91 -11.50
N GLY A 123 18.40 -16.24 -10.21
CA GLY A 123 19.14 -15.52 -9.18
C GLY A 123 20.24 -16.36 -8.52
N GLN A 124 21.12 -15.66 -7.82
CA GLN A 124 22.15 -16.25 -6.96
C GLN A 124 21.85 -15.93 -5.50
N ARG A 125 22.55 -16.59 -4.57
CA ARG A 125 22.34 -16.42 -3.13
C ARG A 125 22.63 -14.99 -2.65
N GLU A 126 23.52 -14.30 -3.32
CA GLU A 126 23.98 -12.94 -3.02
C GLU A 126 23.01 -11.88 -3.54
N ASP A 127 22.08 -12.24 -4.42
CA ASP A 127 21.17 -11.31 -5.07
C ASP A 127 20.07 -10.83 -4.14
N LEU A 128 19.50 -9.68 -4.49
CA LEU A 128 18.33 -9.10 -3.82
C LEU A 128 17.20 -8.90 -4.84
N LEU A 129 16.05 -9.50 -4.54
CA LEU A 129 14.80 -9.24 -5.26
C LEU A 129 13.92 -8.32 -4.43
N VAL A 130 13.48 -7.21 -5.01
CA VAL A 130 12.42 -6.37 -4.44
C VAL A 130 11.10 -6.85 -4.97
N LEU A 131 10.22 -7.31 -4.09
CA LEU A 131 8.91 -7.88 -4.41
C LEU A 131 7.81 -6.94 -3.92
N GLN A 132 7.05 -6.35 -4.82
CA GLN A 132 5.79 -5.70 -4.44
C GLN A 132 4.69 -6.75 -4.37
N SER A 133 4.20 -7.09 -3.17
CA SER A 133 3.23 -8.19 -2.98
C SER A 133 1.93 -7.98 -3.74
N VAL A 134 1.44 -6.73 -3.72
CA VAL A 134 0.30 -6.25 -4.50
C VAL A 134 0.68 -4.88 -5.07
N ASN A 135 0.49 -4.70 -6.36
CA ASN A 135 0.74 -3.41 -6.99
C ASN A 135 -0.30 -2.38 -6.52
N LEU A 136 0.16 -1.26 -5.98
CA LEU A 136 -0.68 -0.22 -5.38
C LEU A 136 -1.62 0.46 -6.40
N GLU A 137 -1.24 0.49 -7.68
CA GLU A 137 -2.04 1.14 -8.71
C GLU A 137 -3.06 0.21 -9.35
N THR A 138 -2.67 -1.04 -9.61
CA THR A 138 -3.48 -1.95 -10.42
C THR A 138 -4.04 -3.13 -9.65
N GLY A 139 -3.55 -3.38 -8.44
CA GLY A 139 -3.91 -4.58 -7.69
C GLY A 139 -3.30 -5.87 -8.24
N ALA A 140 -2.36 -5.80 -9.19
CA ALA A 140 -1.65 -6.98 -9.68
C ALA A 140 -0.91 -7.67 -8.54
N ILE A 141 -1.09 -8.99 -8.41
CA ILE A 141 -0.46 -9.80 -7.36
C ILE A 141 0.86 -10.36 -7.90
N ALA A 142 1.92 -10.25 -7.11
CA ALA A 142 3.23 -10.76 -7.45
C ALA A 142 3.22 -12.29 -7.68
N PRO A 143 4.10 -12.81 -8.55
CA PRO A 143 4.26 -14.25 -8.72
C PRO A 143 4.83 -14.92 -7.46
N ASN A 144 4.75 -16.23 -7.41
CA ASN A 144 5.41 -17.00 -6.35
C ASN A 144 6.94 -16.96 -6.53
N VAL A 145 7.63 -16.49 -5.51
CA VAL A 145 9.10 -16.35 -5.51
C VAL A 145 9.80 -17.32 -4.55
N ALA A 146 9.12 -18.36 -4.08
CA ALA A 146 9.66 -19.30 -3.08
C ALA A 146 10.95 -20.00 -3.53
N THR A 147 11.17 -20.14 -4.84
CA THR A 147 12.36 -20.77 -5.42
C THR A 147 13.51 -19.79 -5.70
N PHE A 148 13.31 -18.49 -5.46
CA PHE A 148 14.41 -17.52 -5.60
C PHE A 148 15.48 -17.77 -4.53
N PRO A 149 16.74 -18.01 -4.90
CA PRO A 149 17.77 -18.44 -3.95
C PRO A 149 18.33 -17.29 -3.11
N GLY A 150 18.14 -16.04 -3.56
CA GLY A 150 18.67 -14.84 -2.94
C GLY A 150 17.76 -14.26 -1.84
N ARG A 151 18.06 -13.04 -1.47
CA ARG A 151 17.30 -12.28 -0.46
C ARG A 151 16.04 -11.68 -1.11
N VAL A 152 14.94 -11.65 -0.36
CA VAL A 152 13.68 -11.05 -0.83
C VAL A 152 13.27 -9.94 0.12
N PHE A 153 13.24 -8.71 -0.37
CA PHE A 153 12.59 -7.58 0.31
C PHE A 153 11.17 -7.43 -0.23
N VAL A 154 10.20 -7.52 0.65
CA VAL A 154 8.77 -7.46 0.31
C VAL A 154 8.20 -6.09 0.63
N ASP A 155 7.73 -5.39 -0.39
CA ASP A 155 6.81 -4.26 -0.25
C ASP A 155 5.38 -4.80 -0.10
N ALA A 156 4.86 -4.76 1.11
CA ALA A 156 3.48 -5.13 1.47
C ALA A 156 2.64 -3.90 1.85
N THR A 157 3.04 -2.70 1.42
CA THR A 157 2.37 -1.45 1.79
C THR A 157 1.00 -1.26 1.16
N ALA A 158 0.69 -1.96 0.06
CA ALA A 158 -0.63 -1.88 -0.58
C ALA A 158 -1.66 -2.84 0.03
N ASP A 159 -1.22 -3.99 0.53
CA ASP A 159 -2.10 -5.00 1.14
C ASP A 159 -1.40 -5.70 2.30
N PRO A 160 -1.76 -5.36 3.56
CA PRO A 160 -1.14 -5.94 4.75
C PRO A 160 -1.48 -7.42 4.94
N LEU A 161 -2.55 -7.92 4.33
CA LEU A 161 -3.00 -9.29 4.45
C LEU A 161 -2.48 -10.19 3.33
N SER A 162 -1.71 -9.66 2.37
CA SER A 162 -1.06 -10.44 1.34
C SER A 162 -0.14 -11.49 1.95
N ARG A 163 -0.12 -12.69 1.35
CA ARG A 163 0.73 -13.78 1.83
C ARG A 163 2.19 -13.46 1.53
N LEU A 164 3.02 -13.44 2.57
CA LEU A 164 4.46 -13.34 2.40
C LEU A 164 5.04 -14.64 1.83
N PRO A 165 6.04 -14.57 0.94
CA PRO A 165 6.79 -15.75 0.51
C PRO A 165 7.59 -16.32 1.69
N GLU A 166 7.78 -17.64 1.74
CA GLU A 166 8.47 -18.29 2.86
C GLU A 166 9.94 -17.84 3.01
N ASN A 167 10.57 -17.43 1.92
CA ASN A 167 11.96 -16.96 1.85
C ASN A 167 12.11 -15.43 1.99
N TRP A 168 11.10 -14.70 2.52
CA TRP A 168 11.26 -13.27 2.74
C TRP A 168 12.43 -12.98 3.69
N SER A 169 13.19 -11.92 3.44
CA SER A 169 14.33 -11.48 4.25
C SER A 169 14.00 -10.22 5.05
N ALA A 170 13.31 -9.29 4.43
CA ALA A 170 12.73 -8.11 5.08
C ALA A 170 11.35 -7.79 4.43
N THR A 171 10.49 -7.14 5.20
CA THR A 171 9.15 -6.76 4.73
C THR A 171 8.77 -5.40 5.29
N LEU A 172 8.08 -4.61 4.47
CA LEU A 172 7.60 -3.29 4.84
C LEU A 172 6.08 -3.22 4.69
N TRP A 173 5.42 -2.64 5.69
CA TRP A 173 4.00 -2.26 5.67
C TRP A 173 3.81 -0.79 6.02
N ASP A 174 2.70 -0.23 5.57
CA ASP A 174 2.26 1.13 5.89
C ASP A 174 0.95 1.08 6.69
N SER A 175 0.89 1.83 7.77
CA SER A 175 -0.28 1.89 8.67
C SER A 175 -1.55 2.30 7.95
N THR A 176 -1.47 3.14 6.94
CA THR A 176 -2.63 3.62 6.19
C THR A 176 -3.35 2.53 5.41
N SER A 177 -2.65 1.45 5.05
CA SER A 177 -3.24 0.33 4.29
C SER A 177 -4.28 -0.48 5.07
N TRP A 178 -4.36 -0.29 6.39
CA TRP A 178 -5.41 -0.86 7.26
C TRP A 178 -6.16 0.20 8.06
N GLN A 179 -6.28 1.41 7.53
CA GLN A 179 -6.94 2.54 8.20
C GLN A 179 -6.31 2.91 9.56
N GLY A 180 -5.04 2.63 9.74
CA GLY A 180 -4.26 3.12 10.86
C GLY A 180 -3.82 4.58 10.66
N PRO A 181 -3.32 5.23 11.73
CA PRO A 181 -2.86 6.61 11.63
C PRO A 181 -1.65 6.72 10.71
N ARG A 182 -1.60 7.80 9.91
CA ARG A 182 -0.46 8.15 9.08
C ARG A 182 0.79 8.45 9.93
N GLY A 183 1.97 8.20 9.39
CA GLY A 183 3.24 8.43 10.09
C GLY A 183 3.72 7.21 10.90
N LEU A 184 3.31 6.01 10.49
CA LEU A 184 3.84 4.75 11.01
C LEU A 184 4.08 3.75 9.88
N GLY A 185 5.33 3.31 9.75
CA GLY A 185 5.71 2.12 9.00
C GLY A 185 6.01 0.95 9.94
N VAL A 186 5.72 -0.26 9.51
CA VAL A 186 6.12 -1.49 10.19
C VAL A 186 7.12 -2.23 9.30
N PHE A 187 8.31 -2.46 9.83
CA PHE A 187 9.40 -3.12 9.12
C PHE A 187 9.75 -4.41 9.85
N ALA A 188 9.65 -5.54 9.16
CA ALA A 188 10.11 -6.81 9.71
C ALA A 188 11.43 -7.23 9.05
N LEU A 189 12.36 -7.73 9.87
CA LEU A 189 13.68 -8.16 9.44
C LEU A 189 14.00 -9.52 10.06
N ARG A 190 14.32 -10.52 9.22
CA ARG A 190 14.77 -11.83 9.73
C ARG A 190 16.20 -11.75 10.26
N GLU A 191 16.45 -12.42 11.39
CA GLU A 191 17.75 -12.42 12.07
C GLU A 191 18.91 -12.86 11.17
N HIS A 192 18.68 -13.83 10.28
CA HIS A 192 19.71 -14.40 9.40
C HIS A 192 19.84 -13.72 8.04
N ALA A 193 19.22 -12.56 7.86
CA ALA A 193 19.18 -11.88 6.57
C ALA A 193 20.50 -11.24 6.11
N ASN A 194 21.57 -11.31 6.93
CA ASN A 194 22.85 -10.62 6.69
C ASN A 194 22.68 -9.13 6.37
N TRP A 195 21.78 -8.50 7.15
CA TRP A 195 21.45 -7.09 7.00
C TRP A 195 22.29 -6.23 7.94
N LYS A 196 22.72 -5.05 7.46
CA LYS A 196 23.43 -4.04 8.25
C LYS A 196 22.68 -2.73 8.15
N ASN A 197 22.50 -2.06 9.30
CA ASN A 197 21.81 -0.78 9.31
C ASN A 197 22.55 0.26 8.44
N PRO A 198 21.93 0.76 7.36
CA PRO A 198 22.55 1.77 6.50
C PRO A 198 22.51 3.19 7.10
N LEU A 199 21.74 3.38 8.21
CA LEU A 199 21.63 4.65 8.88
C LEU A 199 22.61 4.76 10.05
N PRO A 200 23.01 5.96 10.44
CA PRO A 200 23.68 6.19 11.72
C PRO A 200 22.85 5.67 12.87
N HIS A 201 23.41 4.87 13.76
CA HIS A 201 22.71 4.30 14.91
C HIS A 201 23.59 4.36 16.16
N ILE A 202 22.97 4.52 17.32
CA ILE A 202 23.64 4.65 18.62
C ILE A 202 23.41 3.38 19.44
N ASP A 203 22.29 2.69 19.19
CA ASP A 203 21.87 1.51 19.90
C ASP A 203 21.23 0.48 18.93
N GLN A 204 20.49 -0.48 19.44
CA GLN A 204 19.85 -1.54 18.64
C GLN A 204 18.61 -1.08 17.86
N ARG A 205 18.19 0.18 17.97
CA ARG A 205 17.08 0.70 17.18
C ARG A 205 17.49 0.87 15.72
N ILE A 206 16.63 0.43 14.83
CA ILE A 206 16.89 0.56 13.38
C ILE A 206 16.92 2.03 12.96
N VAL A 207 16.04 2.86 13.54
CA VAL A 207 15.96 4.29 13.25
C VAL A 207 16.36 5.08 14.49
N PRO A 208 17.27 6.07 14.36
CA PRO A 208 17.59 7.00 15.45
C PRO A 208 16.33 7.75 15.90
N GLY A 209 16.21 8.00 17.19
CA GLY A 209 15.07 8.72 17.74
C GLY A 209 14.04 7.77 18.32
N GLY A 210 12.97 7.58 17.72
CA GLY A 210 11.87 6.74 18.17
C GLY A 210 10.63 7.04 17.35
N VAL A 211 9.61 6.21 17.54
CA VAL A 211 8.29 6.43 16.98
C VAL A 211 7.36 6.99 18.04
N ASN A 212 6.34 7.71 17.63
CA ASN A 212 5.29 8.14 18.55
C ASN A 212 4.50 6.90 19.03
N PRO A 213 4.53 6.57 20.34
CA PRO A 213 3.86 5.40 20.87
C PRO A 213 2.35 5.39 20.63
N ALA A 214 1.71 6.56 20.61
CA ALA A 214 0.27 6.66 20.34
C ALA A 214 -0.08 6.14 18.94
N LEU A 215 0.74 6.45 17.95
CA LEU A 215 0.55 5.93 16.58
C LEU A 215 0.72 4.41 16.53
N VAL A 216 1.70 3.87 17.27
CA VAL A 216 1.95 2.41 17.32
C VAL A 216 0.76 1.67 17.92
N ILE A 217 0.27 2.13 19.07
CA ILE A 217 -0.85 1.48 19.78
C ILE A 217 -2.14 1.58 18.97
N ALA A 218 -2.48 2.77 18.49
CA ALA A 218 -3.68 2.97 17.68
C ALA A 218 -3.63 2.17 16.37
N SER A 219 -2.46 2.11 15.73
CA SER A 219 -2.27 1.34 14.49
C SER A 219 -2.40 -0.17 14.70
N ALA A 220 -1.95 -0.72 15.84
CA ALA A 220 -2.14 -2.13 16.17
C ALA A 220 -3.63 -2.48 16.30
N ILE A 221 -4.40 -1.61 16.96
CA ILE A 221 -5.85 -1.78 17.11
C ILE A 221 -6.57 -1.65 15.75
N ALA A 222 -6.16 -0.68 14.93
CA ALA A 222 -6.69 -0.52 13.57
C ALA A 222 -6.45 -1.78 12.73
N LEU A 223 -5.24 -2.36 12.78
CA LEU A 223 -4.90 -3.54 12.00
C LEU A 223 -5.74 -4.76 12.41
N GLU A 224 -5.92 -4.98 13.71
CA GLU A 224 -6.74 -6.08 14.22
C GLU A 224 -8.19 -5.93 13.76
N ALA A 225 -8.78 -4.76 13.95
CA ALA A 225 -10.16 -4.48 13.59
C ALA A 225 -10.38 -4.53 12.06
N SER A 226 -9.53 -3.84 11.28
CA SER A 226 -9.59 -3.86 9.81
C SER A 226 -9.42 -5.27 9.22
N THR A 227 -8.58 -6.11 9.86
CA THR A 227 -8.42 -7.51 9.45
C THR A 227 -9.71 -8.31 9.66
N ALA A 228 -10.40 -8.09 10.76
CA ALA A 228 -11.68 -8.73 11.05
C ALA A 228 -12.76 -8.28 10.08
N ASP A 229 -12.89 -6.97 9.86
CA ASP A 229 -13.88 -6.37 8.95
C ASP A 229 -13.66 -6.83 7.50
N ARG A 230 -12.40 -6.88 7.05
CA ARG A 230 -12.07 -7.34 5.70
C ARG A 230 -12.42 -8.81 5.49
N ARG A 231 -12.18 -9.67 6.50
CA ARG A 231 -12.59 -11.08 6.41
C ARG A 231 -14.11 -11.25 6.33
N ALA A 232 -14.84 -10.41 7.03
CA ALA A 232 -16.30 -10.44 7.02
C ALA A 232 -16.89 -9.93 5.70
N SER A 233 -16.22 -9.00 5.01
CA SER A 233 -16.74 -8.31 3.82
C SER A 233 -16.11 -8.74 2.50
N ILE A 234 -15.18 -9.68 2.48
CA ILE A 234 -14.42 -10.06 1.27
C ILE A 234 -15.33 -10.46 0.10
N ILE A 235 -16.40 -11.21 0.37
CA ILE A 235 -17.35 -11.64 -0.65
C ILE A 235 -18.04 -10.44 -1.28
N ASN A 236 -18.48 -9.47 -0.48
CA ASN A 236 -19.12 -8.25 -0.99
C ASN A 236 -18.13 -7.43 -1.84
N ILE A 237 -16.88 -7.33 -1.41
CA ILE A 237 -15.82 -6.61 -2.15
C ILE A 237 -15.60 -7.26 -3.53
N GLU A 238 -15.54 -8.59 -3.60
CA GLU A 238 -15.40 -9.35 -4.84
C GLU A 238 -16.63 -9.17 -5.76
N GLU A 239 -17.83 -9.19 -5.20
CA GLU A 239 -19.07 -8.92 -5.93
C GLU A 239 -19.11 -7.49 -6.48
N PHE A 240 -18.73 -6.49 -5.67
CA PHE A 240 -18.67 -5.11 -6.12
C PHE A 240 -17.62 -4.91 -7.21
N ASN A 241 -16.44 -5.49 -7.06
CA ASN A 241 -15.41 -5.44 -8.10
C ASN A 241 -15.92 -6.01 -9.43
N SER A 242 -16.56 -7.17 -9.37
CA SER A 242 -17.13 -7.84 -10.56
C SER A 242 -18.26 -7.01 -11.19
N TYR A 243 -19.13 -6.44 -10.37
CA TYR A 243 -20.21 -5.59 -10.82
C TYR A 243 -19.72 -4.31 -11.49
N ILE A 244 -18.73 -3.63 -10.88
CA ILE A 244 -18.10 -2.43 -11.43
C ILE A 244 -17.48 -2.73 -12.81
N ARG A 245 -16.70 -3.81 -12.92
CA ARG A 245 -16.07 -4.21 -14.20
C ARG A 245 -17.12 -4.43 -15.29
N SER A 246 -18.18 -5.14 -14.98
CA SER A 246 -19.27 -5.36 -15.93
C SER A 246 -19.92 -4.07 -16.36
N TYR A 247 -20.25 -3.20 -15.42
CA TYR A 247 -20.88 -1.90 -15.70
C TYR A 247 -20.00 -0.99 -16.55
N LEU A 248 -18.70 -0.91 -16.24
CA LEU A 248 -17.74 -0.13 -17.02
C LEU A 248 -17.72 -0.60 -18.49
N ALA A 249 -17.70 -1.92 -18.72
CA ALA A 249 -17.62 -2.49 -20.05
C ALA A 249 -18.93 -2.38 -20.84
N THR A 250 -20.09 -2.56 -20.19
CA THR A 250 -21.39 -2.63 -20.89
C THR A 250 -22.10 -1.29 -20.97
N GLU A 251 -21.99 -0.45 -19.93
CA GLU A 251 -22.77 0.78 -19.79
C GLU A 251 -22.01 2.05 -20.17
N ILE A 252 -20.68 2.05 -20.07
CA ILE A 252 -19.84 3.22 -20.40
C ILE A 252 -19.07 2.95 -21.70
N GLY A 253 -18.45 1.79 -21.82
CA GLY A 253 -17.65 1.41 -22.99
C GLY A 253 -16.35 2.23 -23.15
N ASP A 254 -15.57 1.89 -24.19
CA ASP A 254 -14.26 2.54 -24.48
C ASP A 254 -13.40 2.70 -23.22
N VAL A 255 -13.27 1.61 -22.46
CA VAL A 255 -12.56 1.52 -21.19
C VAL A 255 -11.47 0.45 -21.26
N ASP A 256 -10.28 0.78 -20.80
CA ASP A 256 -9.18 -0.16 -20.54
C ASP A 256 -9.08 -0.42 -19.03
N ILE A 257 -9.41 -1.65 -18.60
CA ILE A 257 -9.33 -2.04 -17.20
C ILE A 257 -7.95 -2.64 -16.94
N ALA A 258 -7.05 -1.86 -16.33
CA ALA A 258 -5.67 -2.24 -16.05
C ALA A 258 -5.53 -3.25 -14.91
N SER A 259 -6.49 -3.27 -13.97
CA SER A 259 -6.49 -4.26 -12.87
C SER A 259 -6.74 -5.66 -13.39
N PRO A 260 -5.87 -6.65 -13.11
CA PRO A 260 -6.10 -8.04 -13.50
C PRO A 260 -7.36 -8.63 -12.86
N VAL A 261 -8.02 -9.55 -13.55
CA VAL A 261 -9.22 -10.23 -13.00
C VAL A 261 -8.91 -10.99 -11.72
N ASN A 262 -7.70 -11.60 -11.64
CA ASN A 262 -7.22 -12.35 -10.47
C ASN A 262 -6.32 -11.49 -9.57
N GLY A 263 -6.49 -10.17 -9.61
CA GLY A 263 -5.78 -9.22 -8.73
C GLY A 263 -6.43 -9.07 -7.37
N ALA A 264 -5.93 -8.14 -6.59
CA ALA A 264 -6.51 -7.78 -5.29
C ALA A 264 -7.90 -7.16 -5.49
N PRO A 265 -8.98 -7.76 -4.97
CA PRO A 265 -10.35 -7.37 -5.32
C PRO A 265 -10.75 -5.98 -4.82
N HIS A 266 -10.05 -5.45 -3.83
CA HIS A 266 -10.29 -4.12 -3.27
C HIS A 266 -9.67 -2.98 -4.08
N LEU A 267 -8.86 -3.28 -5.11
CA LEU A 267 -8.21 -2.30 -5.97
C LEU A 267 -8.72 -2.43 -7.40
N LEU A 268 -9.14 -1.31 -7.99
CA LEU A 268 -9.54 -1.27 -9.38
C LEU A 268 -8.99 -0.03 -10.07
N SER A 269 -8.21 -0.25 -11.15
CA SER A 269 -7.65 0.78 -12.01
C SER A 269 -8.17 0.60 -13.42
N PHE A 270 -8.68 1.67 -14.03
CA PHE A 270 -9.23 1.66 -15.37
C PHE A 270 -9.07 3.03 -16.02
N SER A 271 -8.95 3.06 -17.33
CA SER A 271 -8.73 4.28 -18.12
C SER A 271 -9.82 4.40 -19.17
N PHE A 272 -10.40 5.60 -19.30
CA PHE A 272 -11.37 5.88 -20.34
C PHE A 272 -10.70 6.56 -21.54
N LEU A 273 -11.06 6.12 -22.75
CA LEU A 273 -10.70 6.83 -23.97
C LEU A 273 -11.46 8.15 -24.08
N TYR A 274 -10.76 9.16 -24.58
CA TYR A 274 -11.34 10.48 -24.86
C TYR A 274 -11.85 11.22 -23.62
N VAL A 275 -11.20 11.06 -22.46
CA VAL A 275 -11.51 11.83 -21.25
C VAL A 275 -10.23 12.26 -20.53
N GLN A 276 -10.36 13.33 -19.75
CA GLN A 276 -9.31 13.82 -18.86
C GLN A 276 -9.63 13.39 -17.43
N ALA A 277 -8.75 12.58 -16.84
CA ALA A 277 -8.94 12.02 -15.48
C ALA A 277 -9.19 13.11 -14.43
N GLU A 278 -8.44 14.22 -14.51
CA GLU A 278 -8.57 15.34 -13.57
C GLU A 278 -9.99 15.95 -13.56
N GLN A 279 -10.61 16.08 -14.73
CA GLN A 279 -11.97 16.59 -14.82
C GLN A 279 -12.98 15.60 -14.25
N ILE A 280 -12.73 14.28 -14.42
CA ILE A 280 -13.57 13.24 -13.80
C ILE A 280 -13.43 13.31 -12.28
N VAL A 281 -12.20 13.34 -11.73
CA VAL A 281 -11.96 13.42 -10.28
C VAL A 281 -12.65 14.64 -9.67
N ASN A 282 -12.44 15.83 -10.26
CA ASN A 282 -13.07 17.06 -9.80
C ASN A 282 -14.61 17.01 -9.89
N GLY A 283 -15.15 16.45 -10.98
CA GLY A 283 -16.59 16.29 -11.15
C GLY A 283 -17.21 15.29 -10.17
N MET A 284 -16.51 14.23 -9.83
CA MET A 284 -16.92 13.26 -8.80
C MET A 284 -16.89 13.88 -7.40
N GLU A 285 -15.84 14.64 -7.06
CA GLU A 285 -15.74 15.36 -5.78
C GLU A 285 -16.92 16.33 -5.59
N GLN A 286 -17.28 17.10 -6.62
CA GLN A 286 -18.45 17.99 -6.58
C GLN A 286 -19.77 17.25 -6.34
N ARG A 287 -19.84 15.97 -6.69
CA ARG A 287 -20.99 15.08 -6.51
C ARG A 287 -20.91 14.24 -5.22
N GLY A 288 -19.88 14.49 -4.38
CA GLY A 288 -19.72 13.85 -3.08
C GLY A 288 -18.94 12.52 -3.08
N PHE A 289 -18.25 12.20 -4.18
CA PHE A 289 -17.44 10.97 -4.30
C PHE A 289 -15.96 11.30 -4.38
N ALA A 290 -15.17 10.75 -3.48
CA ALA A 290 -13.72 10.83 -3.55
C ALA A 290 -13.16 9.61 -4.30
N ILE A 291 -12.43 9.85 -5.39
CA ILE A 291 -11.74 8.84 -6.20
C ILE A 291 -10.31 9.31 -6.53
N ASP A 292 -9.42 8.38 -6.85
CA ASP A 292 -8.06 8.70 -7.25
C ASP A 292 -7.89 8.71 -8.78
N SER A 293 -6.85 9.40 -9.27
CA SER A 293 -6.35 9.27 -10.64
C SER A 293 -4.96 8.63 -10.66
N GLY A 294 -4.62 7.97 -11.76
CA GLY A 294 -3.31 7.34 -11.97
C GLY A 294 -2.19 8.33 -12.31
N SER A 295 -2.52 9.55 -12.73
CA SER A 295 -1.55 10.63 -12.85
C SER A 295 -1.42 11.29 -11.48
N ALA A 296 -0.24 11.23 -10.86
CA ALA A 296 0.02 12.00 -9.67
C ALA A 296 -0.18 13.49 -9.97
N CYS A 297 -1.33 14.04 -9.59
CA CYS A 297 -1.54 15.48 -9.54
C CYS A 297 -0.70 16.07 -8.40
N ILE A 298 0.62 16.00 -8.53
CA ILE A 298 1.51 16.89 -7.81
C ILE A 298 1.60 18.13 -8.69
N SER A 299 0.97 19.16 -8.29
CA SER A 299 0.75 20.54 -8.73
C SER A 299 1.68 21.20 -9.77
N ALA A 300 2.59 20.50 -10.45
CA ALA A 300 3.51 21.10 -11.42
C ALA A 300 3.84 20.23 -12.66
N ASN A 301 3.74 18.89 -12.61
CA ASN A 301 4.02 18.05 -13.77
C ASN A 301 3.00 16.88 -13.79
N ILE A 302 2.17 16.85 -14.83
CA ILE A 302 1.30 15.70 -15.13
C ILE A 302 2.19 14.64 -15.79
N GLU A 303 2.85 13.81 -14.98
CA GLU A 303 3.55 12.65 -15.50
C GLU A 303 2.59 11.46 -15.60
N ALA A 304 2.62 10.79 -16.76
CA ALA A 304 1.89 9.55 -16.96
C ALA A 304 2.37 8.47 -15.97
N SER A 305 1.46 7.61 -15.50
CA SER A 305 1.83 6.50 -14.63
C SER A 305 2.86 5.60 -15.32
N HIS A 306 4.06 5.48 -14.72
CA HIS A 306 5.10 4.57 -15.20
C HIS A 306 4.66 3.11 -15.10
N VAL A 307 3.80 2.76 -14.13
CA VAL A 307 3.22 1.42 -13.94
C VAL A 307 2.36 1.05 -15.14
N LEU A 308 1.41 1.90 -15.52
CA LEU A 308 0.55 1.65 -16.68
C LEU A 308 1.37 1.65 -17.98
N ALA A 309 2.36 2.53 -18.11
CA ALA A 309 3.27 2.55 -19.25
C ALA A 309 4.08 1.25 -19.36
N ALA A 310 4.65 0.77 -18.25
CA ALA A 310 5.39 -0.51 -18.22
C ALA A 310 4.50 -1.71 -18.58
N MET A 311 3.21 -1.67 -18.23
CA MET A 311 2.23 -2.70 -18.58
C MET A 311 1.68 -2.56 -20.02
N GLY A 312 2.04 -1.50 -20.76
CA GLY A 312 1.46 -1.24 -22.08
C GLY A 312 -0.02 -0.88 -22.04
N ARG A 313 -0.51 -0.31 -20.94
CA ARG A 313 -1.89 0.12 -20.72
C ARG A 313 -2.08 1.60 -21.04
N LEU A 314 -3.33 2.03 -21.17
CA LEU A 314 -3.65 3.44 -21.33
C LEU A 314 -3.26 4.24 -20.08
N THR A 315 -2.42 5.25 -20.28
CA THR A 315 -1.93 6.12 -19.21
C THR A 315 -2.77 7.38 -19.00
N HIS A 316 -3.59 7.75 -19.99
CA HIS A 316 -4.49 8.90 -19.93
C HIS A 316 -5.90 8.48 -19.52
N GLY A 317 -6.64 9.37 -18.87
CA GLY A 317 -8.01 9.08 -18.42
C GLY A 317 -8.10 8.01 -17.34
N ASN A 318 -7.00 7.76 -16.63
CA ASN A 318 -6.94 6.72 -15.60
C ASN A 318 -7.62 7.15 -14.31
N ILE A 319 -8.48 6.29 -13.79
CA ILE A 319 -9.16 6.38 -12.51
C ILE A 319 -8.80 5.15 -11.69
N ARG A 320 -8.59 5.38 -10.40
CA ARG A 320 -8.39 4.31 -9.41
C ARG A 320 -9.43 4.41 -8.31
N ILE A 321 -9.93 3.26 -7.90
CA ILE A 321 -10.85 3.15 -6.79
C ILE A 321 -10.42 2.05 -5.82
N HIS A 322 -10.68 2.29 -4.55
CA HIS A 322 -10.47 1.36 -3.45
C HIS A 322 -11.83 0.98 -2.87
N LEU A 323 -12.07 -0.32 -2.69
CA LEU A 323 -13.25 -0.85 -2.04
C LEU A 323 -12.90 -1.21 -0.59
N TYR A 324 -13.68 -0.68 0.32
CA TYR A 324 -13.51 -0.89 1.76
C TYR A 324 -14.59 -1.81 2.34
N PRO A 325 -14.35 -2.42 3.50
CA PRO A 325 -15.40 -3.15 4.23
C PRO A 325 -16.68 -2.35 4.46
N SER A 326 -16.56 -1.04 4.61
CA SER A 326 -17.66 -0.11 4.79
C SER A 326 -18.36 0.33 3.50
N THR A 327 -17.82 -0.01 2.32
CA THR A 327 -18.44 0.33 1.04
C THR A 327 -19.79 -0.36 0.91
N THR A 328 -20.83 0.43 0.61
CA THR A 328 -22.18 -0.07 0.42
C THR A 328 -22.55 -0.23 -1.06
N ARG A 329 -23.62 -0.96 -1.34
CA ARG A 329 -24.13 -1.08 -2.70
C ARG A 329 -24.59 0.27 -3.25
N ASP A 330 -25.23 1.08 -2.43
CA ASP A 330 -25.71 2.42 -2.82
C ASP A 330 -24.53 3.33 -3.18
N ASP A 331 -23.39 3.23 -2.46
CA ASP A 331 -22.17 3.95 -2.81
C ASP A 331 -21.65 3.56 -4.19
N VAL A 332 -21.62 2.25 -4.48
CA VAL A 332 -21.15 1.74 -5.78
C VAL A 332 -22.08 2.15 -6.92
N GLU A 333 -23.38 2.03 -6.74
CA GLU A 333 -24.37 2.45 -7.76
C GLU A 333 -24.33 3.96 -7.99
N GLY A 334 -24.21 4.74 -6.93
CA GLY A 334 -24.01 6.19 -7.00
C GLY A 334 -22.74 6.58 -7.72
N LEU A 335 -21.60 5.92 -7.39
CA LEU A 335 -20.31 6.10 -8.08
C LEU A 335 -20.47 5.87 -9.59
N LEU A 336 -21.00 4.71 -9.97
CA LEU A 336 -21.09 4.29 -11.37
C LEU A 336 -22.02 5.19 -12.21
N LYS A 337 -23.15 5.59 -11.65
CA LYS A 337 -24.08 6.51 -12.31
C LYS A 337 -23.42 7.86 -12.59
N ASN A 338 -22.79 8.47 -11.56
CA ASN A 338 -22.15 9.77 -11.70
C ASN A 338 -20.94 9.71 -12.63
N LEU A 339 -20.16 8.61 -12.57
CA LEU A 339 -19.02 8.39 -13.45
C LEU A 339 -19.47 8.30 -14.93
N LYS A 340 -20.53 7.53 -15.21
CA LYS A 340 -21.13 7.42 -16.55
C LYS A 340 -21.52 8.79 -17.09
N ASP A 341 -22.24 9.58 -16.29
CA ASP A 341 -22.71 10.90 -16.71
C ASP A 341 -21.52 11.81 -17.09
N LEU A 342 -20.49 11.89 -16.24
CA LEU A 342 -19.29 12.71 -16.45
C LEU A 342 -18.50 12.27 -17.69
N VAL A 343 -18.30 10.97 -17.89
CA VAL A 343 -17.58 10.43 -19.05
C VAL A 343 -18.33 10.76 -20.34
N LEU A 344 -19.65 10.56 -20.36
CA LEU A 344 -20.45 10.87 -21.55
C LEU A 344 -20.55 12.37 -21.83
N GLU A 345 -20.57 13.22 -20.80
CA GLU A 345 -20.51 14.68 -20.95
C GLU A 345 -19.20 15.11 -21.61
N GLN A 346 -18.04 14.61 -21.16
CA GLN A 346 -16.75 14.94 -21.75
C GLN A 346 -16.64 14.46 -23.20
N ARG A 347 -17.08 13.22 -23.50
CA ARG A 347 -17.05 12.68 -24.86
C ARG A 347 -17.91 13.44 -25.86
N LYS A 348 -18.97 14.11 -25.41
CA LYS A 348 -19.81 14.97 -26.27
C LYS A 348 -19.17 16.32 -26.57
N SER A 349 -18.20 16.75 -25.78
CA SER A 349 -17.52 18.04 -25.92
C SER A 349 -16.29 18.00 -26.82
N LEU A 350 -15.93 16.81 -27.32
CA LEU A 350 -14.87 16.58 -28.32
C LEU A 350 -15.42 16.62 -29.73
#